data_6a2c85d628959eb135839be2fa9b4091
#
_entry.id   6a2c85d628959eb135839be2fa9b4091
#
_cell.length_a   1.000
_cell.length_b   1.000
_cell.length_c   1.000
_cell.angle_alpha   90.00
_cell.angle_beta   90.00
_cell.angle_gamma   90.00
#
_symmetry.space_group_name_H-M   'P 1'
#
loop_
_entity.id
_entity.type
_entity.pdbx_description
1 polymer ?
#
loop_
_entity_poly.entity_id
_entity_poly.type
_entity_poly.pdbx_seq_one_letter_code
_entity_poly.pdbx_strand_id
1 'polypeptide(L)'
;ISASEARRLACQASIIPVVLGGKGQVLDLGRSQRLFSKAQRKALRLRDKGCRAEGCDVPAAWTEAHHLKPWSKGGKTDLEDGICFCSHHHHRIHDHAYSHELLANGNVRFHRRR
;
A
#
# COMPACT_ATOMS: atom_id res chain seq x y z
N ILE A 1 8.64 20.24 -7.72
CA ILE A 1 8.81 19.87 -7.31
C ILE A 1 9.28 19.43 -7.19
N SER A 2 9.54 19.37 -7.04
CA SER A 2 10.01 18.79 -6.68
C SER A 2 10.07 18.24 -6.25
N ALA A 3 10.09 18.08 -6.07
CA ALA A 3 10.24 17.53 -5.59
C ALA A 3 10.20 17.01 -5.93
N SER A 4 10.33 17.02 -6.30
CA SER A 4 10.38 16.57 -6.48
C SER A 4 10.01 16.36 -6.80
N GLU A 5 9.89 16.57 -7.00
CA GLU A 5 9.58 16.51 -6.93
C GLU A 5 8.95 16.22 -6.52
N ALA A 6 8.74 16.27 -6.27
CA ALA A 6 8.31 16.06 -5.60
C ALA A 6 7.87 15.64 -5.62
N ARG A 7 8.11 15.71 -5.56
CA ARG A 7 7.92 15.35 -5.57
C ARG A 7 7.44 14.93 -6.21
N ARG A 8 7.36 14.80 -6.80
CA ARG A 8 6.96 14.44 -7.35
C ARG A 8 6.11 14.16 -7.31
N LEU A 9 5.91 14.44 -7.12
CA LEU A 9 5.38 14.41 -6.65
C LEU A 9 4.51 14.14 -6.44
N ALA A 10 4.42 14.16 -6.46
CA ALA A 10 3.93 14.05 -5.89
C ALA A 10 3.33 13.75 -6.21
N CYS A 11 3.38 13.59 -6.62
CA CYS A 11 3.21 13.39 -6.63
C CYS A 11 2.78 13.02 -7.10
N GLN A 12 2.84 13.14 -7.41
CA GLN A 12 2.59 12.81 -7.56
C GLN A 12 1.91 12.79 -7.12
N ALA A 13 1.55 12.95 -6.92
CA ALA A 13 1.16 12.92 -6.38
C ALA A 13 0.84 12.91 -5.68
N SER A 14 0.85 12.78 -5.20
CA SER A 14 1.03 12.81 -4.42
C SER A 14 1.71 13.01 -3.93
N ILE A 15 2.03 13.38 -4.07
CA ILE A 15 2.80 13.45 -3.46
C ILE A 15 3.40 14.21 -3.03
N ILE A 16 3.47 14.95 -3.24
CA ILE A 16 4.24 15.35 -2.50
C ILE A 16 4.34 15.88 -1.27
N PRO A 17 3.97 16.64 -0.97
CA PRO A 17 4.06 16.95 0.42
C PRO A 17 3.49 15.82 1.21
N VAL A 18 2.73 15.08 0.59
CA VAL A 18 2.28 13.83 1.15
C VAL A 18 3.44 12.92 1.40
N VAL A 19 4.38 12.94 0.53
CA VAL A 19 5.59 12.15 0.70
C VAL A 19 6.25 12.49 2.02
N LEU A 20 6.16 13.72 2.42
CA LEU A 20 6.75 14.14 3.67
C LEU A 20 5.85 13.89 4.87
N GLY A 21 4.62 13.44 4.64
CA GLY A 21 3.72 13.18 5.75
C GLY A 21 3.54 14.36 6.68
N GLY A 22 3.56 15.56 6.16
CA GLY A 22 3.56 16.76 6.98
C GLY A 22 4.86 16.78 7.78
N LYS A 23 5.11 17.42 8.69
CA LYS A 23 6.25 17.52 9.63
C LYS A 23 7.52 16.74 9.26
N GLY A 24 7.75 16.47 7.98
CA GLY A 24 8.97 15.83 7.52
C GLY A 24 9.14 14.37 7.88
N GLN A 25 8.06 13.66 8.12
CA GLN A 25 8.15 12.23 8.42
C GLN A 25 8.56 11.44 7.20
N VAL A 26 9.43 10.45 7.41
CA VAL A 26 9.91 9.59 6.34
C VAL A 26 8.83 8.58 5.99
N LEU A 27 8.49 8.48 4.70
CA LEU A 27 7.47 7.56 4.22
C LEU A 27 8.03 6.36 3.45
N ASP A 28 9.32 6.35 3.16
CA ASP A 28 9.99 5.21 2.54
C ASP A 28 11.07 4.73 3.50
N LEU A 29 10.85 3.57 4.09
CA LEU A 29 11.71 3.04 5.14
C LEU A 29 12.59 1.87 4.69
N GLY A 30 12.43 1.41 3.45
CA GLY A 30 13.22 0.31 2.91
C GLY A 30 13.14 -0.92 3.79
N ARG A 31 14.29 -1.48 4.13
CA ARG A 31 14.41 -2.65 5.00
C ARG A 31 14.68 -2.30 6.45
N SER A 32 14.73 -1.00 6.79
CA SER A 32 15.04 -0.58 8.18
C SER A 32 13.90 -0.87 9.16
N GLN A 33 12.67 -0.95 8.67
CA GLN A 33 11.51 -1.25 9.48
C GLN A 33 10.65 -2.30 8.77
N ARG A 34 10.20 -3.31 9.51
CA ARG A 34 9.33 -4.34 8.96
C ARG A 34 7.89 -3.86 8.82
N LEU A 35 7.38 -3.18 9.85
CA LEU A 35 5.99 -2.76 9.87
C LEU A 35 5.84 -1.36 9.31
N PHE A 36 4.73 -1.12 8.61
CA PHE A 36 4.40 0.23 8.17
C PHE A 36 4.13 1.10 9.37
N SER A 37 4.73 2.29 9.38
CA SER A 37 4.55 3.26 10.48
C SER A 37 3.15 3.85 10.45
N LYS A 38 2.77 4.55 11.51
CA LYS A 38 1.50 5.25 11.57
C LYS A 38 1.37 6.25 10.42
N ALA A 39 2.44 6.99 10.13
CA ALA A 39 2.43 7.97 9.03
C ALA A 39 2.26 7.27 7.69
N GLN A 40 2.94 6.15 7.49
CA GLN A 40 2.80 5.37 6.26
C GLN A 40 1.39 4.81 6.11
N ARG A 41 0.82 4.26 7.17
CA ARG A 41 -0.55 3.74 7.12
C ARG A 41 -1.56 4.83 6.77
N LYS A 42 -1.37 6.02 7.31
CA LYS A 42 -2.23 7.15 6.98
C LYS A 42 -2.10 7.51 5.50
N ALA A 43 -0.87 7.59 5.00
CA ALA A 43 -0.62 7.90 3.59
C ALA A 43 -1.21 6.83 2.67
N LEU A 44 -1.08 5.56 3.03
CA LEU A 44 -1.65 4.46 2.25
C LEU A 44 -3.17 4.56 2.19
N ARG A 45 -3.81 4.87 3.32
CA ARG A 45 -5.27 5.02 3.34
C ARG A 45 -5.74 6.20 2.50
N LEU A 46 -5.00 7.29 2.52
CA LEU A 46 -5.32 8.46 1.68
C LEU A 46 -5.18 8.14 0.20
N ARG A 47 -4.16 7.39 -0.17
CA ARG A 47 -3.92 6.99 -1.56
C ARG A 47 -4.97 5.98 -2.05
N ASP A 48 -5.18 4.94 -1.26
CA ASP A 48 -6.00 3.79 -1.69
C ASP A 48 -7.49 4.00 -1.45
N LYS A 49 -7.86 4.81 -0.46
CA LYS A 49 -9.25 5.17 -0.15
C LYS A 49 -10.13 4.01 0.31
N GLY A 50 -9.60 2.82 0.36
CA GLY A 50 -10.32 1.63 0.78
C GLY A 50 -9.56 0.37 0.42
N CYS A 51 -10.20 -0.77 0.61
CA CYS A 51 -9.63 -2.05 0.24
C CYS A 51 -9.40 -2.09 -1.28
N ARG A 52 -8.20 -2.53 -1.68
CA ARG A 52 -7.82 -2.54 -3.09
C ARG A 52 -8.12 -3.87 -3.78
N ALA A 53 -8.78 -4.81 -3.12
CA ALA A 53 -9.28 -5.98 -3.82
C ALA A 53 -10.33 -5.54 -4.83
N GLU A 54 -10.24 -6.03 -6.04
CA GLU A 54 -11.17 -5.66 -7.11
C GLU A 54 -12.61 -5.88 -6.67
N GLY A 55 -13.44 -4.86 -6.78
CA GLY A 55 -14.85 -4.94 -6.42
C GLY A 55 -15.16 -4.79 -4.93
N CYS A 56 -14.16 -4.61 -4.08
CA CYS A 56 -14.39 -4.42 -2.65
C CYS A 56 -14.58 -2.95 -2.32
N ASP A 57 -15.60 -2.65 -1.51
CA ASP A 57 -15.92 -1.27 -1.12
C ASP A 57 -15.70 -0.98 0.35
N VAL A 58 -14.95 -1.83 1.06
CA VAL A 58 -14.64 -1.60 2.46
C VAL A 58 -13.82 -0.32 2.60
N PRO A 59 -14.26 0.62 3.46
CA PRO A 59 -13.59 1.92 3.58
C PRO A 59 -12.19 1.80 4.20
N ALA A 60 -11.36 2.79 3.92
CA ALA A 60 -9.96 2.80 4.34
C ALA A 60 -9.77 2.63 5.84
N ALA A 61 -10.68 3.16 6.64
CA ALA A 61 -10.58 3.06 8.11
C ALA A 61 -10.58 1.61 8.61
N TRP A 62 -11.12 0.70 7.82
CA TRP A 62 -11.23 -0.72 8.18
C TRP A 62 -10.24 -1.58 7.41
N THR A 63 -9.22 -0.98 6.83
CA THR A 63 -8.20 -1.71 6.09
C THR A 63 -6.90 -1.81 6.88
N GLU A 64 -6.09 -2.78 6.49
CA GLU A 64 -4.77 -3.04 7.05
C GLU A 64 -3.72 -2.86 5.96
N ALA A 65 -2.55 -2.38 6.34
CA ALA A 65 -1.45 -2.23 5.39
C ALA A 65 -0.77 -3.58 5.16
N HIS A 66 -0.55 -3.91 3.91
CA HIS A 66 0.04 -5.18 3.50
C HIS A 66 1.22 -4.91 2.56
N HIS A 67 2.29 -5.70 2.69
CA HIS A 67 3.42 -5.64 1.76
C HIS A 67 3.07 -6.39 0.48
N LEU A 68 3.15 -5.71 -0.67
CA LEU A 68 2.93 -6.36 -1.96
C LEU A 68 3.92 -7.48 -2.20
N LYS A 69 5.20 -7.24 -1.86
CA LYS A 69 6.21 -8.28 -1.83
C LYS A 69 6.45 -8.64 -0.38
N PRO A 70 6.31 -9.91 0.02
CA PRO A 70 6.47 -10.29 1.42
C PRO A 70 7.81 -9.86 1.98
N TRP A 71 7.81 -9.39 3.22
CA TRP A 71 9.02 -9.00 3.93
C TRP A 71 10.04 -10.15 3.94
N SER A 72 9.56 -11.38 4.17
CA SER A 72 10.43 -12.56 4.22
C SER A 72 11.11 -12.84 2.88
N LYS A 73 10.64 -12.24 1.80
CA LYS A 73 11.21 -12.41 0.46
C LYS A 73 11.91 -11.14 -0.03
N GLY A 74 12.31 -10.28 0.89
CA GLY A 74 13.04 -9.07 0.56
C GLY A 74 12.19 -7.85 0.26
N GLY A 75 10.90 -7.88 0.55
CA GLY A 75 10.02 -6.72 0.36
C GLY A 75 10.44 -5.55 1.22
N LYS A 76 10.20 -4.35 0.72
CA LYS A 76 10.54 -3.11 1.41
C LYS A 76 9.31 -2.50 2.05
N THR A 77 9.54 -1.64 3.06
CA THR A 77 8.48 -0.90 3.73
C THR A 77 8.43 0.54 3.18
N ASP A 78 8.23 0.63 1.87
CA ASP A 78 8.05 1.90 1.16
C ASP A 78 6.57 2.03 0.77
N LEU A 79 6.12 3.26 0.54
CA LEU A 79 4.72 3.48 0.16
C LEU A 79 4.32 2.70 -1.09
N GLU A 80 5.18 2.70 -2.11
CA GLU A 80 4.87 1.99 -3.35
C GLU A 80 4.75 0.48 -3.17
N ASP A 81 5.33 -0.05 -2.10
CA ASP A 81 5.32 -1.48 -1.79
C ASP A 81 4.20 -1.88 -0.85
N GLY A 82 3.38 -0.93 -0.44
CA GLY A 82 2.26 -1.16 0.46
C GLY A 82 0.92 -1.05 -0.24
N ILE A 83 -0.07 -1.73 0.30
CA ILE A 83 -1.44 -1.71 -0.21
C ILE A 83 -2.40 -1.91 0.94
N CYS A 84 -3.61 -1.35 0.83
CA CYS A 84 -4.64 -1.52 1.83
C CYS A 84 -5.58 -2.67 1.47
N PHE A 85 -5.75 -3.61 2.38
CA PHE A 85 -6.75 -4.67 2.28
C PHE A 85 -7.61 -4.69 3.53
N CYS A 86 -8.91 -4.98 3.39
CA CYS A 86 -9.75 -5.29 4.54
C CYS A 86 -9.32 -6.65 5.11
N SER A 87 -9.79 -6.97 6.32
CA SER A 87 -9.41 -8.20 6.98
C SER A 87 -9.70 -9.44 6.12
N HIS A 88 -10.86 -9.47 5.47
CA HIS A 88 -11.25 -10.58 4.60
C HIS A 88 -10.25 -10.81 3.47
N HIS A 89 -9.90 -9.74 2.73
CA HIS A 89 -8.98 -9.87 1.61
C HIS A 89 -7.52 -9.98 2.05
N HIS A 90 -7.17 -9.44 3.23
CA HIS A 90 -5.85 -9.64 3.79
C HIS A 90 -5.60 -11.11 4.10
N HIS A 91 -6.62 -11.81 4.62
CA HIS A 91 -6.52 -13.25 4.81
C HIS A 91 -6.43 -13.98 3.47
N ARG A 92 -7.19 -13.54 2.48
CA ARG A 92 -7.19 -14.17 1.16
C ARG A 92 -5.84 -14.09 0.46
N ILE A 93 -5.11 -12.98 0.64
CA ILE A 93 -3.80 -12.83 -0.01
C ILE A 93 -2.80 -13.87 0.53
N HIS A 94 -3.01 -14.35 1.75
CA HIS A 94 -2.18 -15.39 2.37
C HIS A 94 -2.76 -16.80 2.22
N ASP A 95 -3.92 -16.94 1.59
CA ASP A 95 -4.58 -18.22 1.41
C ASP A 95 -4.04 -18.91 0.16
N HIS A 96 -3.46 -20.09 0.34
CA HIS A 96 -2.88 -20.85 -0.76
C HIS A 96 -3.91 -21.33 -1.79
N ALA A 97 -5.20 -21.27 -1.46
CA ALA A 97 -6.26 -21.63 -2.40
C ALA A 97 -6.45 -20.57 -3.48
N TYR A 98 -5.81 -19.42 -3.35
CA TYR A 98 -5.95 -18.32 -4.28
C TYR A 98 -4.61 -17.86 -4.82
N SER A 99 -4.60 -17.46 -6.09
CA SER A 99 -3.53 -16.66 -6.67
C SER A 99 -4.05 -15.23 -6.82
N HIS A 100 -3.18 -14.29 -7.12
CA HIS A 100 -3.59 -12.91 -7.30
C HIS A 100 -2.73 -12.23 -8.35
N GLU A 101 -3.26 -11.16 -8.93
CA GLU A 101 -2.51 -10.30 -9.85
C GLU A 101 -2.79 -8.85 -9.55
N LEU A 102 -1.78 -8.00 -9.72
CA LEU A 102 -1.89 -6.56 -9.57
C LEU A 102 -2.32 -5.98 -10.92
N LEU A 103 -3.44 -5.27 -10.93
CA LEU A 103 -3.97 -4.67 -12.13
C LEU A 103 -3.35 -3.30 -12.39
N ALA A 104 -3.47 -2.81 -13.62
CA ALA A 104 -2.91 -1.52 -14.02
C ALA A 104 -3.45 -0.36 -13.17
N ASN A 105 -4.68 -0.47 -12.68
CA ASN A 105 -5.30 0.58 -11.85
C ASN A 105 -4.90 0.49 -10.38
N GLY A 106 -4.02 -0.45 -10.01
CA GLY A 106 -3.60 -0.62 -8.62
C GLY A 106 -4.47 -1.56 -7.81
N ASN A 107 -5.55 -2.06 -8.35
CA ASN A 107 -6.36 -3.06 -7.67
C ASN A 107 -5.74 -4.45 -7.79
N VAL A 108 -6.16 -5.35 -6.91
CA VAL A 108 -5.71 -6.74 -6.93
C VAL A 108 -6.89 -7.63 -7.26
N ARG A 109 -6.68 -8.51 -8.24
CA ARG A 109 -7.68 -9.51 -8.63
C ARG A 109 -7.26 -10.86 -8.10
N PHE A 110 -8.18 -11.53 -7.42
CA PHE A 110 -7.94 -12.87 -6.89
C PHE A 110 -8.54 -13.92 -7.81
N HIS A 111 -7.83 -15.04 -7.94
CA HIS A 111 -8.26 -16.20 -8.70
C HIS A 111 -8.19 -17.44 -7.82
N ARG A 112 -9.27 -18.20 -7.77
CA ARG A 112 -9.24 -19.45 -7.04
C ARG A 112 -8.43 -20.47 -7.81
N ARG A 113 -7.50 -21.12 -7.14
CA ARG A 113 -6.71 -22.19 -7.74
C ARG A 113 -7.56 -23.43 -7.93
N ARG A 114 -7.24 -24.17 -8.96
CA ARG A 114 -7.95 -25.42 -9.24
C ARG A 114 -7.08 -26.63 -8.99
#